data_5f36cc0eb6b7174f12bc2dca6ea428d7
#
_entry.id   5f36cc0eb6b7174f12bc2dca6ea428d7
#
_cell.length_a   1.000
_cell.length_b   1.000
_cell.length_c   1.000
_cell.angle_alpha   90.00
_cell.angle_beta   90.00
_cell.angle_gamma   90.00
#
_symmetry.space_group_name_H-M   'P 1'
#
loop_
_entity.id
_entity.type
_entity.pdbx_description
1 polymer ?
#
loop_
_entity_poly.entity_id
_entity_poly.type
_entity_poly.pdbx_seq_one_letter_code
_entity_poly.pdbx_strand_id
1 'polypeptide(L)'
;MAKKKSRTPAPPRKVQAPQRRTDPKRPRSPEDRRFLFMAIGFALTGVIALGVAVLFLFVFNDSNKAAVDIPNSDSLVGVQTGPAPWNAALDTLPGRLEPLGLNALTNEGEVVHIHQHLDIYVNGKKVTVPSQIGIYDGQFLTELHTHDASGIMHVESPTKRKFDLAQFFGVWGVRLTPSCVGGYCKELTPWRLYVDGKAYQGDPRALELKPHQEIAIVIGTPPKTIPSKYKFPPGL
;
A
#
# COMPACT_ATOMS: atom_id res chain seq x y z
N MET A 1 -82.32 1.58 -80.45
CA MET A 1 -81.54 2.13 -79.31
C MET A 1 -80.52 1.11 -78.85
N ALA A 2 -79.26 1.27 -79.19
CA ALA A 2 -78.19 0.31 -78.86
C ALA A 2 -77.31 0.85 -77.75
N LYS A 3 -77.22 0.14 -76.62
CA LYS A 3 -76.40 0.54 -75.46
C LYS A 3 -74.91 0.18 -75.75
N LYS A 4 -74.07 1.20 -75.77
CA LYS A 4 -72.63 1.17 -75.91
C LYS A 4 -71.99 0.64 -74.58
N LYS A 5 -71.39 -0.49 -74.57
CA LYS A 5 -70.61 -1.01 -73.41
C LYS A 5 -69.25 -0.34 -73.27
N SER A 6 -69.05 0.33 -72.14
CA SER A 6 -67.80 0.93 -71.77
C SER A 6 -66.76 -0.17 -71.45
N ARG A 7 -65.59 -0.06 -72.03
CA ARG A 7 -64.43 -0.94 -71.70
C ARG A 7 -63.59 -0.27 -70.65
N THR A 8 -63.38 -0.98 -69.51
CA THR A 8 -62.47 -0.62 -68.43
C THR A 8 -61.02 -0.75 -68.89
N PRO A 9 -60.12 0.21 -68.64
CA PRO A 9 -58.73 0.09 -69.00
C PRO A 9 -58.02 -0.95 -68.09
N ALA A 10 -57.03 -1.69 -68.65
CA ALA A 10 -56.23 -2.69 -67.98
C ALA A 10 -55.28 -2.03 -66.95
N PRO A 11 -54.99 -2.67 -65.84
CA PRO A 11 -54.04 -2.18 -64.83
C PRO A 11 -52.60 -2.09 -65.33
N PRO A 12 -51.76 -1.15 -64.86
CA PRO A 12 -50.39 -0.97 -65.32
C PRO A 12 -49.53 -2.18 -64.92
N ARG A 13 -48.70 -2.60 -65.82
CA ARG A 13 -47.72 -3.70 -65.67
C ARG A 13 -46.66 -3.32 -64.62
N LYS A 14 -46.54 -4.09 -63.53
CA LYS A 14 -45.47 -3.92 -62.53
C LYS A 14 -44.14 -4.16 -63.19
N VAL A 15 -43.28 -3.14 -63.24
CA VAL A 15 -41.86 -3.26 -63.63
C VAL A 15 -41.14 -3.91 -62.48
N GLN A 16 -40.60 -5.12 -62.68
CA GLN A 16 -39.73 -5.76 -61.72
C GLN A 16 -38.39 -5.04 -61.69
N ALA A 17 -37.96 -4.65 -60.50
CA ALA A 17 -36.62 -4.10 -60.27
C ALA A 17 -35.54 -5.12 -60.63
N PRO A 18 -34.41 -4.70 -61.20
CA PRO A 18 -33.35 -5.59 -61.55
C PRO A 18 -32.80 -6.33 -60.34
N GLN A 19 -32.82 -7.68 -60.34
CA GLN A 19 -32.21 -8.48 -59.33
C GLN A 19 -30.69 -8.26 -59.36
N ARG A 20 -30.15 -7.79 -58.22
CA ARG A 20 -28.69 -7.66 -58.00
C ARG A 20 -28.08 -9.04 -58.06
N ARG A 21 -27.33 -9.36 -59.14
CA ARG A 21 -26.51 -10.56 -59.25
C ARG A 21 -25.50 -10.50 -58.12
N THR A 22 -25.57 -11.43 -57.19
CA THR A 22 -24.48 -11.72 -56.26
C THR A 22 -23.41 -12.50 -56.97
N ASP A 23 -22.31 -11.85 -57.32
CA ASP A 23 -21.17 -12.54 -57.89
C ASP A 23 -20.66 -13.58 -56.89
N PRO A 24 -20.39 -14.83 -57.36
CA PRO A 24 -19.79 -15.84 -56.51
C PRO A 24 -18.43 -15.34 -56.03
N LYS A 25 -18.17 -15.40 -54.71
CA LYS A 25 -16.90 -14.99 -54.09
C LYS A 25 -15.75 -15.64 -54.82
N ARG A 26 -14.97 -14.84 -55.54
CA ARG A 26 -13.75 -15.28 -56.25
C ARG A 26 -12.82 -15.92 -55.21
N PRO A 27 -12.29 -17.15 -55.48
CA PRO A 27 -11.33 -17.75 -54.57
C PRO A 27 -10.09 -16.86 -54.50
N ARG A 28 -9.64 -16.58 -53.28
CA ARG A 28 -8.47 -15.71 -53.04
C ARG A 28 -7.23 -16.33 -53.67
N SER A 29 -6.46 -15.52 -54.40
CA SER A 29 -5.20 -15.94 -54.99
C SER A 29 -4.16 -16.31 -53.92
N PRO A 30 -3.14 -17.11 -54.23
CA PRO A 30 -2.04 -17.40 -53.30
C PRO A 30 -1.33 -16.15 -52.77
N GLU A 31 -1.32 -15.08 -53.58
CA GLU A 31 -0.75 -13.78 -53.21
C GLU A 31 -1.61 -13.05 -52.16
N ASP A 32 -2.95 -13.06 -52.29
CA ASP A 32 -3.88 -12.52 -51.33
C ASP A 32 -3.75 -13.21 -49.97
N ARG A 33 -3.43 -14.50 -49.93
CA ARG A 33 -3.16 -15.24 -48.70
C ARG A 33 -1.85 -14.80 -48.04
N ARG A 34 -0.79 -14.53 -48.80
CA ARG A 34 0.50 -14.06 -48.28
C ARG A 34 0.37 -12.67 -47.63
N PHE A 35 -0.35 -11.75 -48.29
CA PHE A 35 -0.66 -10.43 -47.73
C PHE A 35 -1.47 -10.52 -46.43
N LEU A 36 -2.43 -11.43 -46.35
CA LEU A 36 -3.23 -11.64 -45.17
C LEU A 36 -2.38 -12.17 -44.00
N PHE A 37 -1.49 -13.15 -44.26
CA PHE A 37 -0.58 -13.66 -43.23
C PHE A 37 0.44 -12.62 -42.76
N MET A 38 0.96 -11.77 -43.65
CA MET A 38 1.83 -10.66 -43.28
C MET A 38 1.07 -9.64 -42.42
N ALA A 39 -0.14 -9.25 -42.80
CA ALA A 39 -0.94 -8.30 -42.05
C ALA A 39 -1.30 -8.82 -40.65
N ILE A 40 -1.62 -10.12 -40.50
CA ILE A 40 -1.88 -10.77 -39.23
C ILE A 40 -0.59 -10.81 -38.38
N GLY A 41 0.57 -11.11 -38.99
CA GLY A 41 1.87 -11.13 -38.34
C GLY A 41 2.23 -9.78 -37.76
N PHE A 42 2.08 -8.70 -38.53
CA PHE A 42 2.32 -7.32 -38.04
C PHE A 42 1.35 -6.88 -36.95
N ALA A 43 0.06 -7.27 -37.02
CA ALA A 43 -0.91 -6.99 -35.98
C ALA A 43 -0.58 -7.70 -34.65
N LEU A 44 -0.14 -9.00 -34.75
CA LEU A 44 0.23 -9.78 -33.56
C LEU A 44 1.49 -9.22 -32.88
N THR A 45 2.52 -8.85 -33.68
CA THR A 45 3.74 -8.24 -33.14
C THR A 45 3.46 -6.89 -32.50
N GLY A 46 2.57 -6.08 -33.08
CA GLY A 46 2.14 -4.80 -32.52
C GLY A 46 1.41 -4.97 -31.17
N VAL A 47 0.53 -5.95 -31.06
CA VAL A 47 -0.19 -6.24 -29.79
C VAL A 47 0.77 -6.76 -28.71
N ILE A 48 1.71 -7.64 -29.07
CA ILE A 48 2.73 -8.13 -28.14
C ILE A 48 3.64 -7.00 -27.68
N ALA A 49 4.10 -6.13 -28.58
CA ALA A 49 4.95 -4.98 -28.25
C ALA A 49 4.21 -3.99 -27.32
N LEU A 50 2.91 -3.73 -27.58
CA LEU A 50 2.08 -2.89 -26.72
C LEU A 50 1.86 -3.54 -25.36
N GLY A 51 1.59 -4.84 -25.31
CA GLY A 51 1.45 -5.60 -24.06
C GLY A 51 2.72 -5.59 -23.21
N VAL A 52 3.88 -5.78 -23.84
CA VAL A 52 5.19 -5.69 -23.16
C VAL A 52 5.47 -4.26 -22.69
N ALA A 53 5.16 -3.24 -23.48
CA ALA A 53 5.32 -1.83 -23.08
C ALA A 53 4.41 -1.47 -21.93
N VAL A 54 3.15 -1.92 -21.94
CA VAL A 54 2.20 -1.70 -20.83
C VAL A 54 2.67 -2.46 -19.59
N LEU A 55 3.09 -3.72 -19.70
CA LEU A 55 3.64 -4.49 -18.60
C LEU A 55 4.90 -3.82 -18.02
N PHE A 56 5.78 -3.32 -18.91
CA PHE A 56 6.99 -2.59 -18.53
C PHE A 56 6.63 -1.30 -17.77
N LEU A 57 5.64 -0.53 -18.23
CA LEU A 57 5.15 0.66 -17.54
C LEU A 57 4.53 0.31 -16.18
N PHE A 58 3.79 -0.79 -16.05
CA PHE A 58 3.24 -1.22 -14.76
C PHE A 58 4.32 -1.75 -13.82
N VAL A 59 5.27 -2.56 -14.30
CA VAL A 59 6.33 -3.16 -13.47
C VAL A 59 7.40 -2.13 -13.08
N PHE A 60 7.72 -1.17 -13.94
CA PHE A 60 8.77 -0.17 -13.68
C PHE A 60 8.24 1.18 -13.18
N ASN A 61 6.94 1.48 -13.32
CA ASN A 61 6.35 2.69 -12.73
C ASN A 61 6.19 2.60 -11.21
N ASP A 62 6.11 1.39 -10.63
CA ASP A 62 6.19 1.22 -9.16
C ASP A 62 7.60 1.49 -8.61
N SER A 63 8.65 1.48 -9.47
CA SER A 63 10.02 1.77 -9.06
C SER A 63 10.31 3.28 -8.93
N ASN A 64 9.40 4.15 -9.40
CA ASN A 64 9.51 5.62 -9.29
C ASN A 64 8.60 6.23 -8.20
N LYS A 65 8.11 5.43 -7.24
CA LYS A 65 7.78 6.03 -5.96
C LYS A 65 9.07 6.62 -5.43
N ALA A 66 9.15 7.95 -5.40
CA ALA A 66 10.21 8.66 -4.70
C ALA A 66 10.40 7.90 -3.38
N ALA A 67 11.62 7.38 -3.17
CA ALA A 67 11.95 6.69 -1.93
C ALA A 67 11.56 7.66 -0.82
N VAL A 68 10.53 7.33 -0.05
CA VAL A 68 10.21 8.07 1.16
C VAL A 68 11.51 8.04 1.92
N ASP A 69 12.06 9.21 2.23
CA ASP A 69 13.30 9.30 3.00
C ASP A 69 12.99 8.80 4.41
N ILE A 70 13.12 7.46 4.57
CA ILE A 70 12.78 6.78 5.82
C ILE A 70 13.93 7.06 6.78
N PRO A 71 13.68 7.70 7.91
CA PRO A 71 14.71 8.04 8.87
C PRO A 71 15.60 6.85 9.22
N ASN A 72 16.90 7.03 9.16
CA ASN A 72 17.84 6.03 9.64
C ASN A 72 17.97 6.13 11.17
N SER A 73 17.42 5.17 11.89
CA SER A 73 17.50 5.16 13.35
C SER A 73 18.91 5.18 13.91
N ASP A 74 19.90 4.63 13.18
CA ASP A 74 21.28 4.59 13.65
C ASP A 74 21.97 5.98 13.66
N SER A 75 21.38 6.97 12.96
CA SER A 75 21.85 8.37 12.97
C SER A 75 21.16 9.23 14.03
N LEU A 76 20.13 8.73 14.70
CA LEU A 76 19.38 9.48 15.70
C LEU A 76 20.10 9.49 17.06
N VAL A 77 20.09 10.63 17.73
CA VAL A 77 20.70 10.79 19.07
C VAL A 77 20.00 9.93 20.13
N GLY A 78 20.78 9.27 20.98
CA GLY A 78 20.28 8.52 22.12
C GLY A 78 19.48 7.26 21.81
N VAL A 79 19.65 6.69 20.61
CA VAL A 79 18.95 5.47 20.22
C VAL A 79 19.48 4.26 20.99
N GLN A 80 18.55 3.50 21.56
CA GLN A 80 18.81 2.27 22.29
C GLN A 80 19.09 1.13 21.29
N THR A 81 20.31 0.59 21.36
CA THR A 81 20.79 -0.53 20.53
C THR A 81 21.00 -1.81 21.33
N GLY A 82 20.64 -1.82 22.61
CA GLY A 82 20.69 -2.96 23.51
C GLY A 82 19.48 -3.88 23.41
N PRO A 83 19.49 -4.97 24.21
CA PRO A 83 18.32 -5.86 24.30
C PRO A 83 17.13 -5.18 25.02
N ALA A 84 15.92 -5.72 24.79
CA ALA A 84 14.73 -5.33 25.53
C ALA A 84 14.83 -5.70 27.02
N PRO A 85 14.10 -5.01 27.91
CA PRO A 85 13.14 -3.94 27.64
C PRO A 85 13.80 -2.58 27.38
N TRP A 86 13.14 -1.73 26.62
CA TRP A 86 13.58 -0.37 26.31
C TRP A 86 12.71 0.65 27.05
N ASN A 87 13.33 1.73 27.55
CA ASN A 87 12.61 2.84 28.16
C ASN A 87 12.11 3.85 27.10
N ALA A 88 11.36 4.88 27.49
CA ALA A 88 10.83 5.88 26.57
C ALA A 88 11.89 6.83 25.99
N ALA A 89 13.14 6.80 26.46
CA ALA A 89 14.29 7.60 26.02
C ALA A 89 13.98 9.11 25.83
N LEU A 90 13.30 9.73 26.78
CA LEU A 90 12.80 11.10 26.68
C LEU A 90 13.93 12.15 26.66
N ASP A 91 15.03 11.94 27.41
CA ASP A 91 16.13 12.90 27.54
C ASP A 91 16.69 13.40 26.21
N THR A 92 16.67 12.58 25.19
CA THR A 92 17.18 12.88 23.86
C THR A 92 16.07 13.08 22.80
N LEU A 93 14.81 13.00 23.19
CA LEU A 93 13.66 13.16 22.28
C LEU A 93 13.70 14.48 21.48
N PRO A 94 13.96 15.67 22.06
CA PRO A 94 13.99 16.92 21.30
C PRO A 94 14.96 16.88 20.12
N GLY A 95 16.12 16.25 20.29
CA GLY A 95 17.14 16.13 19.23
C GLY A 95 16.78 15.13 18.12
N ARG A 96 15.71 14.33 18.28
CA ARG A 96 15.26 13.38 17.27
C ARG A 96 14.13 13.90 16.39
N LEU A 97 13.43 14.97 16.80
CA LEU A 97 12.20 15.41 16.10
C LEU A 97 12.49 15.92 14.69
N GLU A 98 13.46 16.81 14.52
CA GLU A 98 13.82 17.36 13.21
C GLU A 98 14.23 16.27 12.20
N PRO A 99 15.15 15.35 12.51
CA PRO A 99 15.50 14.26 11.61
C PRO A 99 14.32 13.33 11.29
N LEU A 100 13.31 13.22 12.15
CA LEU A 100 12.11 12.44 11.93
C LEU A 100 11.04 13.24 11.16
N GLY A 101 11.26 14.53 10.91
CA GLY A 101 10.25 15.43 10.34
C GLY A 101 9.00 15.56 11.21
N LEU A 102 9.16 15.51 12.53
CA LEU A 102 8.09 15.62 13.52
C LEU A 102 8.15 16.93 14.27
N ASN A 103 7.02 17.31 14.87
CA ASN A 103 6.87 18.55 15.60
C ASN A 103 6.71 18.29 17.11
N ALA A 104 7.20 19.26 17.90
CA ALA A 104 6.79 19.41 19.29
C ALA A 104 5.43 20.14 19.31
N LEU A 105 4.39 19.49 19.82
CA LEU A 105 3.03 20.00 19.88
C LEU A 105 2.68 20.40 21.33
N THR A 106 1.93 21.47 21.51
CA THR A 106 1.39 21.86 22.84
C THR A 106 0.10 21.12 23.18
N ASN A 107 -0.60 20.63 22.16
CA ASN A 107 -1.83 19.84 22.28
C ASN A 107 -1.86 18.76 21.22
N GLU A 108 -2.65 17.72 21.43
CA GLU A 108 -2.94 16.67 20.47
C GLU A 108 -3.51 17.25 19.16
N GLY A 109 -3.12 16.67 18.03
CA GLY A 109 -3.60 17.11 16.74
C GLY A 109 -4.90 16.38 16.35
N GLU A 110 -5.87 17.11 15.80
CA GLU A 110 -7.21 16.58 15.49
C GLU A 110 -7.42 16.27 13.99
N VAL A 111 -6.50 16.70 13.09
CA VAL A 111 -6.68 16.50 11.64
C VAL A 111 -6.38 15.06 11.22
N VAL A 112 -5.41 14.43 11.85
CA VAL A 112 -5.21 12.98 11.85
C VAL A 112 -5.30 12.54 13.30
N HIS A 113 -6.20 11.61 13.61
CA HIS A 113 -6.39 11.05 14.93
C HIS A 113 -6.73 9.57 14.76
N ILE A 114 -5.72 8.72 14.86
CA ILE A 114 -5.84 7.28 14.66
C ILE A 114 -5.00 6.52 15.68
N HIS A 115 -5.40 5.29 15.98
CA HIS A 115 -4.76 4.43 16.95
C HIS A 115 -4.37 3.10 16.32
N GLN A 116 -3.21 2.59 16.73
CA GLN A 116 -2.70 1.26 16.39
C GLN A 116 -2.26 0.59 17.69
N HIS A 117 -2.10 -0.73 17.65
CA HIS A 117 -1.54 -1.47 18.78
C HIS A 117 -0.24 -2.16 18.38
N LEU A 118 0.75 -2.09 19.28
CA LEU A 118 2.07 -2.72 19.11
C LEU A 118 2.31 -3.76 20.19
N ASP A 119 2.47 -5.00 19.77
CA ASP A 119 2.99 -6.09 20.57
C ASP A 119 4.46 -6.40 20.23
N ILE A 120 5.28 -6.61 21.23
CA ILE A 120 6.65 -7.09 21.03
C ILE A 120 6.84 -8.38 21.84
N TYR A 121 7.42 -9.40 21.21
CA TYR A 121 7.74 -10.66 21.83
C TYR A 121 9.22 -10.99 21.66
N VAL A 122 9.87 -11.39 22.75
CA VAL A 122 11.23 -11.95 22.75
C VAL A 122 11.16 -13.35 23.28
N ASN A 123 11.51 -14.33 22.45
CA ASN A 123 11.45 -15.76 22.79
C ASN A 123 10.10 -16.17 23.42
N GLY A 124 9.01 -15.75 22.80
CA GLY A 124 7.64 -16.05 23.21
C GLY A 124 7.10 -15.25 24.39
N LYS A 125 7.92 -14.41 25.02
CA LYS A 125 7.51 -13.55 26.15
C LYS A 125 7.21 -12.15 25.67
N LYS A 126 6.07 -11.58 26.09
CA LYS A 126 5.69 -10.20 25.78
C LYS A 126 6.66 -9.22 26.45
N VAL A 127 7.10 -8.22 25.69
CA VAL A 127 7.86 -7.06 26.15
C VAL A 127 6.92 -5.88 26.22
N THR A 128 6.92 -5.19 27.33
CA THR A 128 6.06 -4.00 27.52
C THR A 128 6.55 -2.84 26.66
N VAL A 129 5.67 -2.26 25.90
CA VAL A 129 5.85 -0.95 25.27
C VAL A 129 5.58 0.09 26.39
N PRO A 130 6.53 0.97 26.73
CA PRO A 130 6.34 1.88 27.86
C PRO A 130 5.30 2.96 27.59
N SER A 131 4.74 3.49 28.67
CA SER A 131 3.97 4.73 28.63
C SER A 131 4.87 5.94 28.31
N GLN A 132 4.24 7.05 27.95
CA GLN A 132 4.89 8.35 27.75
C GLN A 132 5.95 8.39 26.64
N ILE A 133 5.98 7.42 25.72
CA ILE A 133 6.76 7.60 24.49
C ILE A 133 6.26 8.87 23.80
N GLY A 134 7.16 9.78 23.42
CA GLY A 134 6.77 11.00 22.69
C GLY A 134 6.10 12.08 23.53
N ILE A 135 5.93 11.89 24.83
CA ILE A 135 5.38 12.90 25.76
C ILE A 135 6.53 13.40 26.67
N TYR A 136 6.98 14.64 26.41
CA TYR A 136 8.16 15.20 27.06
C TYR A 136 7.77 16.05 28.29
N ASP A 137 7.67 15.37 29.40
CA ASP A 137 7.58 15.96 30.79
C ASP A 137 6.67 17.20 30.90
N GLY A 138 5.47 17.14 30.34
CA GLY A 138 4.48 18.21 30.35
C GLY A 138 4.84 19.46 29.52
N GLN A 139 5.97 19.45 28.79
CA GLN A 139 6.39 20.57 27.95
C GLN A 139 5.80 20.48 26.54
N PHE A 140 5.83 19.30 25.95
CA PHE A 140 5.26 19.03 24.64
C PHE A 140 4.96 17.53 24.46
N LEU A 141 4.18 17.22 23.46
CA LEU A 141 4.03 15.87 22.91
C LEU A 141 4.37 15.86 21.42
N THR A 142 4.55 14.68 20.85
CA THR A 142 4.78 14.52 19.41
C THR A 142 3.55 13.94 18.74
N GLU A 143 3.45 14.05 17.40
CA GLU A 143 2.35 13.44 16.65
C GLU A 143 2.23 11.91 16.86
N LEU A 144 3.29 11.27 17.35
CA LEU A 144 3.37 9.85 17.65
C LEU A 144 3.71 9.65 19.12
N HIS A 145 2.82 9.04 19.89
CA HIS A 145 3.04 8.90 21.33
C HIS A 145 2.26 7.71 21.93
N THR A 146 2.52 7.43 23.21
CA THR A 146 1.75 6.50 24.05
C THR A 146 1.38 7.14 25.38
N HIS A 147 0.13 6.96 25.84
CA HIS A 147 -0.30 7.44 27.15
C HIS A 147 0.01 6.44 28.28
N ASP A 148 -0.16 5.17 27.98
CA ASP A 148 0.00 4.08 28.95
C ASP A 148 0.85 2.93 28.40
N ALA A 149 0.99 1.86 29.17
CA ALA A 149 1.78 0.69 28.79
C ALA A 149 0.95 -0.41 28.11
N SER A 150 -0.22 -0.08 27.57
CA SER A 150 -1.08 -1.01 26.83
C SER A 150 -0.45 -1.48 25.51
N GLY A 151 0.39 -0.64 24.92
CA GLY A 151 0.91 -0.80 23.57
C GLY A 151 0.10 -0.04 22.50
N ILE A 152 -0.92 0.72 22.90
CA ILE A 152 -1.65 1.60 21.99
C ILE A 152 -0.74 2.76 21.59
N MET A 153 -0.52 2.88 20.28
CA MET A 153 0.19 3.99 19.66
C MET A 153 -0.84 4.99 19.16
N HIS A 154 -0.70 6.25 19.56
CA HIS A 154 -1.48 7.38 19.10
C HIS A 154 -0.76 8.06 17.94
N VAL A 155 -1.50 8.37 16.88
CA VAL A 155 -1.05 9.19 15.77
C VAL A 155 -1.99 10.37 15.66
N GLU A 156 -1.55 11.51 16.16
CA GLU A 156 -2.38 12.71 16.35
C GLU A 156 -1.65 13.92 15.77
N SER A 157 -2.10 14.39 14.61
CA SER A 157 -1.41 15.44 13.86
C SER A 157 -2.34 16.60 13.52
N PRO A 158 -1.86 17.85 13.64
CA PRO A 158 -2.59 19.02 13.17
C PRO A 158 -2.62 19.16 11.65
N THR A 159 -1.93 18.28 10.90
CA THR A 159 -1.86 18.33 9.45
C THR A 159 -2.12 16.95 8.82
N LYS A 160 -2.73 16.93 7.64
CA LYS A 160 -2.98 15.69 6.91
C LYS A 160 -1.69 15.16 6.29
N ARG A 161 -1.13 14.14 6.91
CA ARG A 161 0.08 13.43 6.43
C ARG A 161 0.04 11.95 6.82
N LYS A 162 0.96 11.18 6.29
CA LYS A 162 1.16 9.77 6.64
C LYS A 162 2.30 9.67 7.64
N PHE A 163 2.22 8.65 8.49
CA PHE A 163 3.25 8.31 9.45
C PHE A 163 3.63 6.84 9.28
N ASP A 164 4.85 6.51 9.61
CA ASP A 164 5.40 5.17 9.50
C ASP A 164 5.98 4.66 10.83
N LEU A 165 6.25 3.35 10.85
CA LEU A 165 6.77 2.71 12.04
C LEU A 165 8.18 3.19 12.40
N ALA A 166 9.00 3.61 11.42
CA ALA A 166 10.33 4.17 11.69
C ALA A 166 10.23 5.45 12.51
N GLN A 167 9.25 6.31 12.21
CA GLN A 167 9.02 7.54 12.97
C GLN A 167 8.62 7.23 14.43
N PHE A 168 7.72 6.26 14.65
CA PHE A 168 7.36 5.86 16.01
C PHE A 168 8.56 5.31 16.79
N PHE A 169 9.34 4.40 16.19
CA PHE A 169 10.56 3.87 16.82
C PHE A 169 11.62 4.95 17.04
N GLY A 170 11.72 5.91 16.13
CA GLY A 170 12.58 7.08 16.28
C GLY A 170 12.15 7.97 17.45
N VAL A 171 10.86 8.24 17.62
CA VAL A 171 10.31 8.93 18.80
C VAL A 171 10.58 8.16 20.09
N TRP A 172 10.37 6.86 20.06
CA TRP A 172 10.72 5.99 21.18
C TRP A 172 12.22 5.96 21.50
N GLY A 173 13.06 6.22 20.49
CA GLY A 173 14.50 6.11 20.62
C GLY A 173 14.96 4.66 20.67
N VAL A 174 14.34 3.77 19.94
CA VAL A 174 14.75 2.38 19.76
C VAL A 174 15.16 2.14 18.32
N ARG A 175 16.30 1.48 18.11
CA ARG A 175 16.75 1.12 16.77
C ARG A 175 15.67 0.33 16.03
N LEU A 176 15.35 0.76 14.80
CA LEU A 176 14.61 -0.01 13.82
C LEU A 176 15.26 0.15 12.45
N THR A 177 15.83 -0.94 11.95
CA THR A 177 16.42 -1.01 10.60
C THR A 177 15.77 -2.17 9.82
N PRO A 178 16.06 -2.38 8.54
CA PRO A 178 15.58 -3.56 7.81
C PRO A 178 16.01 -4.90 8.46
N SER A 179 17.11 -4.89 9.20
CA SER A 179 17.70 -6.10 9.81
C SER A 179 17.68 -6.11 11.34
N CYS A 180 17.56 -4.96 12.02
CA CYS A 180 17.69 -4.91 13.49
C CYS A 180 16.51 -4.19 14.16
N VAL A 181 16.14 -4.71 15.37
CA VAL A 181 15.25 -4.07 16.35
C VAL A 181 15.98 -4.00 17.68
N GLY A 182 16.27 -2.79 18.19
CA GLY A 182 17.15 -2.62 19.34
C GLY A 182 18.47 -3.35 19.14
N GLY A 183 18.81 -4.26 20.05
CA GLY A 183 19.99 -5.11 19.96
C GLY A 183 19.83 -6.42 19.17
N TYR A 184 18.63 -6.69 18.63
CA TYR A 184 18.35 -7.94 17.94
C TYR A 184 18.45 -7.76 16.43
N CYS A 185 19.51 -8.31 15.83
CA CYS A 185 19.73 -8.29 14.39
C CYS A 185 19.52 -9.70 13.80
N LYS A 186 18.90 -9.76 12.60
CA LYS A 186 18.47 -11.02 11.95
C LYS A 186 19.61 -12.02 11.74
N GLU A 187 20.84 -11.55 11.64
CA GLU A 187 22.04 -12.36 11.48
C GLU A 187 22.32 -13.22 12.73
N LEU A 188 21.95 -12.75 13.92
CA LEU A 188 22.19 -13.42 15.20
C LEU A 188 20.89 -13.92 15.83
N THR A 189 19.82 -13.15 15.70
CA THR A 189 18.51 -13.45 16.30
C THR A 189 17.41 -13.17 15.29
N PRO A 190 16.85 -14.18 14.63
CA PRO A 190 15.77 -14.00 13.66
C PRO A 190 14.59 -13.24 14.28
N TRP A 191 14.08 -12.26 13.57
CA TRP A 191 12.86 -11.57 13.95
C TRP A 191 11.97 -11.28 12.74
N ARG A 192 10.67 -11.10 12.98
CA ARG A 192 9.65 -10.81 11.96
C ARG A 192 8.64 -9.80 12.45
N LEU A 193 8.17 -8.99 11.53
CA LEU A 193 7.06 -8.09 11.71
C LEU A 193 5.78 -8.74 11.17
N TYR A 194 4.71 -8.61 11.92
CA TYR A 194 3.36 -9.05 11.52
C TYR A 194 2.42 -7.86 11.60
N VAL A 195 1.46 -7.82 10.67
CA VAL A 195 0.36 -6.86 10.67
C VAL A 195 -0.93 -7.66 10.55
N ASP A 196 -1.84 -7.46 11.48
CA ASP A 196 -3.12 -8.20 11.58
C ASP A 196 -2.92 -9.73 11.51
N GLY A 197 -1.88 -10.23 12.18
CA GLY A 197 -1.50 -11.63 12.24
C GLY A 197 -0.81 -12.19 10.98
N LYS A 198 -0.59 -11.37 9.96
CA LYS A 198 0.09 -11.77 8.71
C LYS A 198 1.51 -11.24 8.67
N ALA A 199 2.47 -12.09 8.26
CA ALA A 199 3.85 -11.67 8.11
C ALA A 199 3.98 -10.54 7.09
N TYR A 200 4.56 -9.42 7.50
CA TYR A 200 4.85 -8.27 6.65
C TYR A 200 6.11 -8.53 5.84
N GLN A 201 6.07 -8.32 4.52
CA GLN A 201 7.17 -8.64 3.61
C GLN A 201 7.98 -7.41 3.19
N GLY A 202 7.53 -6.20 3.53
CA GLY A 202 8.20 -4.95 3.19
C GLY A 202 9.33 -4.58 4.16
N ASP A 203 9.94 -3.43 3.93
CA ASP A 203 10.82 -2.79 4.90
C ASP A 203 10.00 -2.43 6.15
N PRO A 204 10.33 -2.96 7.34
CA PRO A 204 9.58 -2.68 8.56
C PRO A 204 9.50 -1.19 8.90
N ARG A 205 10.50 -0.40 8.49
CA ARG A 205 10.54 1.04 8.69
C ARG A 205 9.43 1.75 7.91
N ALA A 206 9.13 1.27 6.70
CA ALA A 206 8.15 1.83 5.77
C ALA A 206 6.71 1.39 6.03
N LEU A 207 6.44 0.68 7.13
CA LEU A 207 5.08 0.30 7.48
C LEU A 207 4.27 1.55 7.80
N GLU A 208 3.34 1.92 6.92
CA GLU A 208 2.38 3.02 7.15
C GLU A 208 1.45 2.67 8.30
N LEU A 209 1.35 3.56 9.29
CA LEU A 209 0.46 3.42 10.43
C LEU A 209 -0.99 3.75 9.99
N LYS A 210 -1.90 2.79 10.20
CA LYS A 210 -3.32 2.90 9.80
C LYS A 210 -4.23 2.62 10.99
N PRO A 211 -5.48 3.12 10.97
CA PRO A 211 -6.41 2.90 12.08
C PRO A 211 -6.56 1.43 12.43
N HIS A 212 -6.50 1.12 13.71
CA HIS A 212 -6.78 -0.19 14.31
C HIS A 212 -5.92 -1.36 13.81
N GLN A 213 -4.73 -1.08 13.25
CA GLN A 213 -3.76 -2.14 12.96
C GLN A 213 -3.29 -2.81 14.25
N GLU A 214 -3.21 -4.14 14.21
CA GLU A 214 -2.47 -4.94 15.19
C GLU A 214 -1.08 -5.23 14.63
N ILE A 215 -0.06 -4.64 15.23
CA ILE A 215 1.34 -4.76 14.81
C ILE A 215 2.06 -5.64 15.83
N ALA A 216 2.73 -6.71 15.40
CA ALA A 216 3.51 -7.56 16.29
C ALA A 216 4.94 -7.74 15.77
N ILE A 217 5.92 -7.43 16.61
CA ILE A 217 7.33 -7.74 16.39
C ILE A 217 7.69 -8.99 17.20
N VAL A 218 8.10 -10.04 16.50
CA VAL A 218 8.43 -11.34 17.09
C VAL A 218 9.90 -11.63 16.88
N ILE A 219 10.65 -11.70 17.98
CA ILE A 219 12.10 -11.87 18.04
C ILE A 219 12.40 -13.26 18.62
N GLY A 220 13.20 -14.06 17.90
CA GLY A 220 13.53 -15.42 18.30
C GLY A 220 12.33 -16.37 18.21
N THR A 221 12.13 -17.20 19.24
CA THR A 221 11.00 -18.14 19.31
C THR A 221 9.67 -17.39 19.37
N PRO A 222 8.70 -17.71 18.49
CA PRO A 222 7.40 -17.03 18.49
C PRO A 222 6.56 -17.40 19.71
N PRO A 223 5.58 -16.56 20.10
CA PRO A 223 4.56 -16.92 21.06
C PRO A 223 3.64 -18.01 20.47
N LYS A 224 2.83 -18.65 21.32
CA LYS A 224 1.89 -19.71 20.92
C LYS A 224 0.95 -19.27 19.80
N THR A 225 0.56 -18.00 19.80
CA THR A 225 -0.32 -17.39 18.79
C THR A 225 0.21 -15.99 18.47
N ILE A 226 0.32 -15.68 17.19
CA ILE A 226 0.63 -14.32 16.72
C ILE A 226 -0.65 -13.48 16.86
N PRO A 227 -0.61 -12.32 17.53
CA PRO A 227 -1.76 -11.43 17.61
C PRO A 227 -2.23 -10.99 16.23
N SER A 228 -3.53 -10.93 16.04
CA SER A 228 -4.14 -10.51 14.76
C SER A 228 -5.17 -9.42 14.92
N LYS A 229 -5.54 -9.09 16.14
CA LYS A 229 -6.50 -8.02 16.48
C LYS A 229 -6.27 -7.58 17.91
N TYR A 230 -6.40 -6.29 18.15
CA TYR A 230 -6.49 -5.70 19.47
C TYR A 230 -7.91 -5.19 19.69
N LYS A 231 -8.41 -5.30 20.92
CA LYS A 231 -9.69 -4.74 21.32
C LYS A 231 -9.46 -3.35 21.92
N PHE A 232 -9.55 -2.34 21.09
CA PHE A 232 -9.46 -0.96 21.54
C PHE A 232 -10.57 -0.61 22.52
N PRO A 233 -10.30 0.21 23.52
CA PRO A 233 -11.34 0.84 24.36
C PRO A 233 -12.32 1.66 23.51
N PRO A 234 -13.55 1.87 23.97
CA PRO A 234 -14.49 2.75 23.29
C PRO A 234 -13.92 4.18 23.17
N GLY A 235 -13.98 4.74 21.95
CA GLY A 235 -13.49 6.08 21.63
C GLY A 235 -12.08 6.13 21.04
N LEU A 236 -11.37 4.99 21.00
CA LEU A 236 -10.07 4.86 20.32
C LEU A 236 -10.19 4.08 19.01
#